data_8ab6a2e9ad5128850b51de5122e58272
#
_entry.id   8ab6a2e9ad5128850b51de5122e58272
#
_cell.length_a   1.000
_cell.length_b   1.000
_cell.length_c   1.000
_cell.angle_alpha   90.00
_cell.angle_beta   90.00
_cell.angle_gamma   90.00
#
_symmetry.space_group_name_H-M   'P 1'
#
loop_
_entity.id
_entity.type
_entity.pdbx_description
1 polymer ?
#
loop_
_entity_poly.entity_id
_entity_poly.type
_entity_poly.pdbx_seq_one_letter_code
_entity_poly.pdbx_strand_id
1 'polypeptide(L)'
;MAMSDFLSGTGGKVIFFGGIGGYFGFKFIVKRNAAIRFKWHQQILKLPIFGDMILKSLLARISLIMGNLSAAGVNLLESIEIAKSVSNNDVVTDALENVKKGVFSGDTLTKLFLKEPLFPPTFSQLISVGEQTGQLDEMFNSVSAYYEEEFD
;
A
#
# COMPACT_ATOMS: atom_id res chain seq x y z
N MET A 1 -28.48 -10.75 36.17
CA MET A 1 -27.37 -11.00 37.07
C MET A 1 -26.52 -12.19 36.65
N ALA A 2 -27.09 -13.22 36.05
CA ALA A 2 -26.30 -14.34 35.49
C ALA A 2 -25.27 -13.92 34.45
N MET A 3 -25.55 -12.86 33.69
CA MET A 3 -24.66 -12.34 32.65
C MET A 3 -23.41 -11.63 33.22
N SER A 4 -23.61 -10.92 34.35
CA SER A 4 -22.47 -10.27 35.04
C SER A 4 -21.57 -11.29 35.74
N ASP A 5 -22.16 -12.34 36.32
CA ASP A 5 -21.42 -13.42 36.96
C ASP A 5 -20.66 -14.28 35.92
N PHE A 6 -21.26 -14.47 34.73
CA PHE A 6 -20.60 -15.13 33.61
C PHE A 6 -19.38 -14.33 33.10
N LEU A 7 -19.52 -12.99 33.01
CA LEU A 7 -18.45 -12.10 32.55
C LEU A 7 -17.33 -11.93 33.60
N SER A 8 -17.67 -11.94 34.87
CA SER A 8 -16.69 -11.84 35.97
C SER A 8 -16.09 -13.19 36.38
N GLY A 9 -16.69 -14.27 35.95
CA GLY A 9 -16.26 -15.63 36.26
C GLY A 9 -15.32 -16.25 35.19
N THR A 10 -15.23 -17.56 35.27
CA THR A 10 -14.36 -18.36 34.36
C THR A 10 -14.71 -18.18 32.89
N GLY A 11 -16.02 -17.95 32.57
CA GLY A 11 -16.49 -17.73 31.20
C GLY A 11 -15.91 -16.47 30.55
N GLY A 12 -15.90 -15.36 31.31
CA GLY A 12 -15.31 -14.09 30.82
C GLY A 12 -13.82 -14.22 30.55
N LYS A 13 -13.10 -14.92 31.41
CA LYS A 13 -11.67 -15.17 31.21
C LYS A 13 -11.40 -16.03 29.98
N VAL A 14 -12.21 -17.06 29.76
CA VAL A 14 -12.08 -17.94 28.58
C VAL A 14 -12.31 -17.16 27.29
N ILE A 15 -13.33 -16.30 27.26
CA ILE A 15 -13.61 -15.44 26.08
C ILE A 15 -12.47 -14.46 25.86
N PHE A 16 -11.97 -13.82 26.92
CA PHE A 16 -10.88 -12.84 26.85
C PHE A 16 -9.56 -13.48 26.35
N PHE A 17 -9.15 -14.58 26.96
CA PHE A 17 -7.94 -15.30 26.56
C PHE A 17 -8.10 -15.97 25.20
N GLY A 18 -9.26 -16.51 24.87
CA GLY A 18 -9.59 -17.08 23.56
C GLY A 18 -9.53 -16.01 22.45
N GLY A 19 -10.06 -14.83 22.70
CA GLY A 19 -10.02 -13.68 21.80
C GLY A 19 -8.59 -13.21 21.53
N ILE A 20 -7.79 -13.06 22.59
CA ILE A 20 -6.37 -12.67 22.48
C ILE A 20 -5.56 -13.75 21.75
N GLY A 21 -5.73 -15.02 22.14
CA GLY A 21 -5.04 -16.14 21.50
C GLY A 21 -5.40 -16.26 20.02
N GLY A 22 -6.68 -16.09 19.68
CA GLY A 22 -7.17 -16.09 18.30
C GLY A 22 -6.59 -14.93 17.50
N TYR A 23 -6.54 -13.74 18.08
CA TYR A 23 -5.94 -12.56 17.42
C TYR A 23 -4.44 -12.76 17.16
N PHE A 24 -3.69 -13.21 18.15
CA PHE A 24 -2.25 -13.47 17.98
C PHE A 24 -1.99 -14.62 17.03
N GLY A 25 -2.79 -15.69 17.10
CA GLY A 25 -2.71 -16.82 16.17
C GLY A 25 -2.97 -16.40 14.73
N PHE A 26 -4.02 -15.61 14.51
CA PHE A 26 -4.37 -15.06 13.19
C PHE A 26 -3.24 -14.17 12.65
N LYS A 27 -2.73 -13.27 13.48
CA LYS A 27 -1.62 -12.39 13.10
C LYS A 27 -0.35 -13.18 12.78
N PHE A 28 -0.07 -14.24 13.53
CA PHE A 28 1.07 -15.13 13.28
C PHE A 28 0.92 -15.89 11.97
N ILE A 29 -0.26 -16.44 11.69
CA ILE A 29 -0.56 -17.16 10.43
C ILE A 29 -0.45 -16.21 9.24
N VAL A 30 -0.99 -15.00 9.35
CA VAL A 30 -0.92 -13.97 8.29
C VAL A 30 0.55 -13.60 8.01
N LYS A 31 1.36 -13.44 9.05
CA LYS A 31 2.79 -13.15 8.88
C LYS A 31 3.56 -14.29 8.23
N ARG A 32 3.21 -15.52 8.56
CA ARG A 32 3.95 -16.72 8.11
C ARG A 32 3.62 -17.14 6.69
N ASN A 33 2.39 -16.89 6.23
CA ASN A 33 1.93 -17.32 4.91
C ASN A 33 1.71 -16.12 4.00
N ALA A 34 2.59 -15.95 3.01
CA ALA A 34 2.53 -14.83 2.06
C ALA A 34 1.22 -14.81 1.26
N ALA A 35 0.65 -15.96 0.90
CA ALA A 35 -0.61 -16.02 0.15
C ALA A 35 -1.79 -15.52 0.97
N ILE A 36 -1.87 -15.87 2.26
CA ILE A 36 -2.90 -15.39 3.19
C ILE A 36 -2.73 -13.89 3.42
N ARG A 37 -1.50 -13.43 3.60
CA ARG A 37 -1.17 -12.01 3.78
C ARG A 37 -1.58 -11.19 2.55
N PHE A 38 -1.30 -11.67 1.35
CA PHE A 38 -1.70 -11.02 0.10
C PHE A 38 -3.22 -10.87 0.00
N LYS A 39 -3.96 -11.93 0.27
CA LYS A 39 -5.42 -11.91 0.29
C LYS A 39 -5.97 -10.95 1.32
N TRP A 40 -5.37 -10.89 2.50
CA TRP A 40 -5.76 -9.97 3.57
C TRP A 40 -5.57 -8.51 3.13
N HIS A 41 -4.41 -8.19 2.56
CA HIS A 41 -4.14 -6.84 2.04
C HIS A 41 -5.10 -6.47 0.91
N GLN A 42 -5.42 -7.42 0.04
CA GLN A 42 -6.39 -7.23 -1.03
C GLN A 42 -7.79 -6.93 -0.49
N GLN A 43 -8.23 -7.67 0.52
CA GLN A 43 -9.53 -7.45 1.16
C GLN A 43 -9.62 -6.10 1.85
N ILE A 44 -8.56 -5.67 2.53
CA ILE A 44 -8.50 -4.34 3.16
C ILE A 44 -8.70 -3.23 2.12
N LEU A 45 -8.05 -3.34 0.96
CA LEU A 45 -8.16 -2.36 -0.12
C LEU A 45 -9.54 -2.37 -0.80
N LYS A 46 -10.31 -3.45 -0.66
CA LYS A 46 -11.66 -3.56 -1.22
C LYS A 46 -12.76 -2.99 -0.31
N LEU A 47 -12.45 -2.62 0.93
CA LEU A 47 -13.41 -2.00 1.81
C LEU A 47 -13.91 -0.66 1.22
N PRO A 48 -15.25 -0.37 1.24
CA PRO A 48 -15.80 0.75 0.45
C PRO A 48 -15.32 2.14 0.86
N ILE A 49 -15.01 2.36 2.16
CA ILE A 49 -14.55 3.66 2.67
C ILE A 49 -13.08 3.55 3.10
N PHE A 50 -12.77 2.58 3.95
CA PHE A 50 -11.43 2.40 4.52
C PHE A 50 -10.41 1.95 3.48
N GLY A 51 -10.82 1.12 2.52
CA GLY A 51 -9.95 0.67 1.44
C GLY A 51 -9.43 1.81 0.58
N ASP A 52 -10.32 2.73 0.21
CA ASP A 52 -9.95 3.91 -0.58
C ASP A 52 -9.00 4.84 0.19
N MET A 53 -9.26 5.08 1.47
CA MET A 53 -8.39 5.87 2.33
C MET A 53 -7.00 5.24 2.47
N ILE A 54 -6.94 3.94 2.69
CA ILE A 54 -5.67 3.19 2.81
C ILE A 54 -4.88 3.29 1.51
N LEU A 55 -5.54 3.08 0.38
CA LEU A 55 -4.90 3.15 -0.95
C LEU A 55 -4.33 4.54 -1.22
N LYS A 56 -5.10 5.60 -0.98
CA LYS A 56 -4.66 6.98 -1.17
C LYS A 56 -3.49 7.35 -0.26
N SER A 57 -3.53 6.91 1.00
CA SER A 57 -2.43 7.07 1.94
C SER A 57 -1.16 6.38 1.45
N LEU A 58 -1.27 5.16 0.93
CA LEU A 58 -0.13 4.42 0.37
C LEU A 58 0.42 5.09 -0.88
N LEU A 59 -0.45 5.54 -1.77
CA LEU A 59 -0.03 6.24 -3.00
C LEU A 59 0.68 7.55 -2.67
N ALA A 60 0.19 8.32 -1.71
CA ALA A 60 0.83 9.54 -1.23
C ALA A 60 2.23 9.26 -0.69
N ARG A 61 2.36 8.25 0.15
CA ARG A 61 3.65 7.86 0.76
C ARG A 61 4.66 7.39 -0.30
N ILE A 62 4.24 6.50 -1.19
CA ILE A 62 5.09 5.99 -2.27
C ILE A 62 5.55 7.12 -3.16
N SER A 63 4.65 8.01 -3.55
CA SER A 63 4.95 9.15 -4.41
C SER A 63 5.93 10.10 -3.75
N LEU A 64 5.76 10.38 -2.46
CA LEU A 64 6.68 11.22 -1.70
C LEU A 64 8.09 10.64 -1.69
N ILE A 65 8.23 9.35 -1.42
CA ILE A 65 9.51 8.64 -1.41
C ILE A 65 10.14 8.66 -2.79
N MET A 66 9.38 8.31 -3.82
CA MET A 66 9.86 8.32 -5.21
C MET A 66 10.31 9.70 -5.64
N GLY A 67 9.55 10.74 -5.30
CA GLY A 67 9.91 12.12 -5.59
C GLY A 67 11.19 12.57 -4.91
N ASN A 68 11.33 12.28 -3.62
CA ASN A 68 12.53 12.63 -2.86
C ASN A 68 13.78 11.90 -3.36
N LEU A 69 13.67 10.62 -3.66
CA LEU A 69 14.78 9.83 -4.19
C LEU A 69 15.17 10.28 -5.59
N SER A 70 14.20 10.58 -6.44
CA SER A 70 14.44 11.11 -7.78
C SER A 70 15.16 12.46 -7.72
N ALA A 71 14.73 13.36 -6.84
CA ALA A 71 15.37 14.67 -6.62
C ALA A 71 16.80 14.52 -6.11
N ALA A 72 17.10 13.48 -5.34
CA ALA A 72 18.43 13.16 -4.83
C ALA A 72 19.34 12.49 -5.88
N GLY A 73 18.82 12.22 -7.08
CA GLY A 73 19.58 11.57 -8.15
C GLY A 73 19.63 10.04 -8.06
N VAL A 74 18.80 9.44 -7.23
CA VAL A 74 18.74 7.98 -7.11
C VAL A 74 18.12 7.37 -8.37
N ASN A 75 18.67 6.26 -8.83
CA ASN A 75 18.17 5.52 -9.99
C ASN A 75 16.70 5.12 -9.79
N LEU A 76 15.91 5.19 -10.87
CA LEU A 76 14.49 4.86 -10.84
C LEU A 76 14.21 3.43 -10.34
N LEU A 77 14.98 2.45 -10.78
CA LEU A 77 14.81 1.06 -10.34
C LEU A 77 15.06 0.89 -8.85
N GLU A 78 16.08 1.54 -8.34
CA GLU A 78 16.41 1.55 -6.91
C GLU A 78 15.32 2.28 -6.10
N SER A 79 14.81 3.38 -6.62
CA SER A 79 13.69 4.12 -6.01
C SER A 79 12.45 3.26 -5.87
N ILE A 80 12.10 2.49 -6.90
CA ILE A 80 10.95 1.56 -6.87
C ILE A 80 11.19 0.46 -5.81
N GLU A 81 12.40 -0.06 -5.72
CA GLU A 81 12.74 -1.10 -4.72
C GLU A 81 12.59 -0.58 -3.29
N ILE A 82 13.03 0.64 -3.04
CA ILE A 82 12.86 1.29 -1.73
C ILE A 82 11.38 1.54 -1.43
N ALA A 83 10.62 2.01 -2.41
CA ALA A 83 9.17 2.24 -2.28
C ALA A 83 8.43 0.94 -1.94
N LYS A 84 8.82 -0.17 -2.56
CA LYS A 84 8.28 -1.50 -2.24
C LYS A 84 8.48 -1.87 -0.77
N SER A 85 9.69 -1.64 -0.25
CA SER A 85 10.03 -2.00 1.13
C SER A 85 9.24 -1.19 2.17
N VAL A 86 8.80 0.02 1.81
CA VAL A 86 8.09 0.94 2.71
C VAL A 86 6.57 0.78 2.63
N SER A 87 6.04 0.18 1.56
CA SER A 87 4.60 0.10 1.33
C SER A 87 3.83 -0.69 2.40
N ASN A 88 4.43 -1.71 3.01
CA ASN A 88 3.82 -2.61 4.00
C ASN A 88 2.49 -3.23 3.52
N ASN A 89 2.29 -3.33 2.21
CA ASN A 89 1.10 -3.93 1.61
C ASN A 89 1.53 -4.80 0.43
N ASP A 90 1.21 -6.08 0.49
CA ASP A 90 1.66 -7.05 -0.51
C ASP A 90 1.09 -6.78 -1.90
N VAL A 91 -0.13 -6.25 -1.99
CA VAL A 91 -0.77 -5.90 -3.28
C VAL A 91 0.00 -4.76 -3.95
N VAL A 92 0.34 -3.72 -3.18
CA VAL A 92 1.14 -2.58 -3.65
C VAL A 92 2.55 -3.03 -4.03
N THR A 93 3.17 -3.86 -3.20
CA THR A 93 4.51 -4.42 -3.46
C THR A 93 4.53 -5.21 -4.77
N ASP A 94 3.52 -6.04 -5.01
CA ASP A 94 3.41 -6.82 -6.25
C ASP A 94 3.23 -5.92 -7.48
N ALA A 95 2.37 -4.90 -7.38
CA ALA A 95 2.16 -3.92 -8.44
C ALA A 95 3.46 -3.16 -8.77
N LEU A 96 4.20 -2.73 -7.75
CA LEU A 96 5.49 -2.04 -7.94
C LEU A 96 6.55 -2.96 -8.53
N GLU A 97 6.56 -4.24 -8.18
CA GLU A 97 7.46 -5.23 -8.79
C GLU A 97 7.19 -5.38 -10.28
N ASN A 98 5.92 -5.40 -10.69
CA ASN A 98 5.54 -5.45 -12.10
C ASN A 98 6.00 -4.19 -12.85
N VAL A 99 5.85 -3.01 -12.23
CA VAL A 99 6.34 -1.75 -12.78
C VAL A 99 7.85 -1.78 -12.93
N LYS A 100 8.58 -2.25 -11.91
CA LYS A 100 10.04 -2.37 -11.94
C LYS A 100 10.52 -3.26 -13.09
N LYS A 101 9.89 -4.42 -13.27
CA LYS A 101 10.21 -5.34 -14.37
C LYS A 101 9.98 -4.70 -15.73
N GLY A 102 8.89 -3.95 -15.89
CA GLY A 102 8.57 -3.23 -17.11
C GLY A 102 9.58 -2.11 -17.42
N VAL A 103 9.99 -1.36 -16.42
CA VAL A 103 11.05 -0.32 -16.57
C VAL A 103 12.36 -0.94 -16.99
N PHE A 104 12.73 -2.06 -16.38
CA PHE A 104 13.93 -2.81 -16.76
C PHE A 104 13.90 -3.26 -18.22
N SER A 105 12.71 -3.61 -18.73
CA SER A 105 12.49 -3.99 -20.13
C SER A 105 12.40 -2.82 -21.10
N GLY A 106 12.44 -1.58 -20.60
CA GLY A 106 12.44 -0.37 -21.43
C GLY A 106 11.07 0.31 -21.63
N ASP A 107 10.03 -0.14 -20.95
CA ASP A 107 8.70 0.50 -21.00
C ASP A 107 8.67 1.80 -20.21
N THR A 108 7.75 2.71 -20.57
CA THR A 108 7.54 3.96 -19.85
C THR A 108 6.75 3.73 -18.56
N LEU A 109 7.00 4.55 -17.55
CA LEU A 109 6.25 4.52 -16.29
C LEU A 109 4.75 4.72 -16.51
N THR A 110 4.37 5.67 -17.34
CA THR A 110 2.96 5.96 -17.67
C THR A 110 2.24 4.70 -18.15
N LYS A 111 2.83 4.00 -19.10
CA LYS A 111 2.26 2.78 -19.67
C LYS A 111 2.11 1.67 -18.64
N LEU A 112 3.12 1.54 -17.78
CA LEU A 112 3.15 0.51 -16.74
C LEU A 112 2.11 0.77 -15.65
N PHE A 113 1.99 2.00 -15.18
CA PHE A 113 0.96 2.36 -14.20
C PHE A 113 -0.45 2.26 -14.76
N LEU A 114 -0.65 2.55 -16.05
CA LEU A 114 -1.95 2.36 -16.70
C LEU A 114 -2.39 0.90 -16.74
N LYS A 115 -1.45 -0.03 -16.83
CA LYS A 115 -1.72 -1.47 -16.83
C LYS A 115 -2.07 -2.02 -15.44
N GLU A 116 -1.68 -1.33 -14.39
CA GLU A 116 -1.93 -1.75 -13.00
C GLU A 116 -3.28 -1.21 -12.53
N PRO A 117 -4.28 -2.07 -12.26
CA PRO A 117 -5.62 -1.62 -11.83
C PRO A 117 -5.60 -0.89 -10.48
N LEU A 118 -4.56 -1.12 -9.67
CA LEU A 118 -4.41 -0.51 -8.36
C LEU A 118 -4.25 1.00 -8.44
N PHE A 119 -3.57 1.50 -9.47
CA PHE A 119 -3.28 2.93 -9.62
C PHE A 119 -4.41 3.65 -10.36
N PRO A 120 -4.97 4.74 -9.78
CA PRO A 120 -6.00 5.53 -10.47
C PRO A 120 -5.47 6.19 -11.74
N PRO A 121 -6.35 6.48 -12.72
CA PRO A 121 -5.94 7.17 -13.95
C PRO A 121 -5.27 8.52 -13.72
N THR A 122 -5.67 9.26 -12.67
CA THR A 122 -5.07 10.53 -12.28
C THR A 122 -3.57 10.38 -11.97
N PHE A 123 -3.21 9.28 -11.30
CA PHE A 123 -1.81 8.95 -10.99
C PHE A 123 -0.99 8.84 -12.28
N SER A 124 -1.47 8.07 -13.23
CA SER A 124 -0.78 7.85 -14.51
C SER A 124 -0.70 9.13 -15.35
N GLN A 125 -1.73 9.97 -15.32
CA GLN A 125 -1.73 11.26 -16.03
C GLN A 125 -0.65 12.20 -15.51
N LEU A 126 -0.51 12.33 -14.20
CA LEU A 126 0.51 13.19 -13.59
C LEU A 126 1.91 12.66 -13.87
N ILE A 127 2.12 11.33 -13.80
CA ILE A 127 3.40 10.72 -14.13
C ILE A 127 3.74 10.92 -15.61
N SER A 128 2.74 10.86 -16.50
CA SER A 128 2.93 11.14 -17.92
C SER A 128 3.52 12.52 -18.18
N VAL A 129 3.01 13.54 -17.49
CA VAL A 129 3.54 14.90 -17.58
C VAL A 129 5.01 14.93 -17.13
N GLY A 130 5.35 14.27 -16.04
CA GLY A 130 6.72 14.19 -15.54
C GLY A 130 7.67 13.50 -16.50
N GLU A 131 7.24 12.42 -17.14
CA GLU A 131 8.06 11.71 -18.14
C GLU A 131 8.31 12.55 -19.39
N GLN A 132 7.28 13.25 -19.87
CA GLN A 132 7.41 14.09 -21.07
C GLN A 132 8.27 15.32 -20.85
N THR A 133 8.24 15.89 -19.65
CA THR A 133 8.98 17.12 -19.32
C THR A 133 10.34 16.85 -18.67
N GLY A 134 10.63 15.62 -18.28
CA GLY A 134 11.83 15.25 -17.53
C GLY A 134 11.80 15.67 -16.06
N GLN A 135 10.64 15.99 -15.52
CA GLN A 135 10.44 16.48 -14.15
C GLN A 135 9.66 15.45 -13.31
N LEU A 136 10.10 14.19 -13.32
CA LEU A 136 9.47 13.13 -12.57
C LEU A 136 9.44 13.41 -11.06
N ASP A 137 10.50 13.97 -10.50
CA ASP A 137 10.59 14.32 -9.09
C ASP A 137 9.50 15.31 -8.67
N GLU A 138 9.28 16.35 -9.45
CA GLU A 138 8.21 17.33 -9.20
C GLU A 138 6.82 16.70 -9.34
N MET A 139 6.63 15.84 -10.32
CA MET A 139 5.35 15.17 -10.54
C MET A 139 5.02 14.16 -9.44
N PHE A 140 5.99 13.39 -8.97
CA PHE A 140 5.77 12.52 -7.82
C PHE A 140 5.42 13.31 -6.55
N ASN A 141 6.06 14.44 -6.32
CA ASN A 141 5.71 15.32 -5.21
C ASN A 141 4.31 15.91 -5.36
N SER A 142 3.91 16.27 -6.58
CA SER A 142 2.54 16.74 -6.88
C SER A 142 1.49 15.66 -6.65
N VAL A 143 1.78 14.43 -7.04
CA VAL A 143 0.91 13.27 -6.79
C VAL A 143 0.74 13.06 -5.29
N SER A 144 1.85 13.11 -4.54
CA SER A 144 1.82 12.97 -3.08
C SER A 144 0.92 14.02 -2.44
N ALA A 145 1.10 15.29 -2.80
CA ALA A 145 0.27 16.39 -2.29
C ALA A 145 -1.21 16.23 -2.64
N TYR A 146 -1.51 15.81 -3.86
CA TYR A 146 -2.87 15.57 -4.32
C TYR A 146 -3.60 14.52 -3.48
N TYR A 147 -2.94 13.38 -3.21
CA TYR A 147 -3.55 12.31 -2.44
C TYR A 147 -3.58 12.60 -0.94
N GLU A 148 -2.65 13.39 -0.42
CA GLU A 148 -2.71 13.87 0.96
C GLU A 148 -3.92 14.79 1.18
N GLU A 149 -4.22 15.67 0.26
CA GLU A 149 -5.41 16.55 0.31
C GLU A 149 -6.70 15.73 0.29
N GLU A 150 -6.76 14.70 -0.54
CA GLU A 150 -7.96 13.85 -0.62
C GLU A 150 -8.13 12.97 0.62
N PHE A 151 -7.04 12.65 1.31
CA PHE A 151 -7.06 11.87 2.54
C PHE A 151 -7.58 12.70 3.73
N ASP A 152 -7.21 13.97 3.81
CA ASP A 152 -7.68 14.91 4.80
C ASP A 152 -9.13 15.38 4.51
#